data_4f9b52ed92999920a495f787c0a7a98e
#
_entry.id   4f9b52ed92999920a495f787c0a7a98e
#
_cell.length_a   1.000
_cell.length_b   1.000
_cell.length_c   1.000
_cell.angle_alpha   90.00
_cell.angle_beta   90.00
_cell.angle_gamma   90.00
#
_symmetry.space_group_name_H-M   'P 1'
#
loop_
_entity.id
_entity.type
_entity.pdbx_description
1 polymer ?
#
loop_
_entity_poly.entity_id
_entity_poly.type
_entity_poly.pdbx_seq_one_letter_code
_entity_poly.pdbx_strand_id
1 'polypeptide(L)'
;VSLYGFDGFRFDLMGILDIQTMQQIANELKALYPNIYLYGEGWQMDTGLASERLAHQYNAAQLPDYGFFSDHFRDSLKQTIAQGRQIESKTPASQLENVLTANVGLKGEAHFTAPQQAINYVECHDNATVFDYFDIVNPAITLRDRLANSRLALHLVLLAQGVPFIHSGQEFFRTKNLIDNTYNMPDEINKLDWLRSL
;
A
#
# COMPACT_ATOMS: atom_id res chain seq x y z
N VAL A 1 7.56 14.51 17.57
CA VAL A 1 8.94 14.23 17.18
C VAL A 1 9.86 14.37 18.39
N SER A 2 10.15 15.61 18.86
CA SER A 2 11.13 15.84 19.92
C SER A 2 10.87 15.09 21.23
N LEU A 3 9.61 14.97 21.65
CA LEU A 3 9.27 14.34 22.93
C LEU A 3 9.26 12.80 22.88
N TYR A 4 8.78 12.23 21.77
CA TYR A 4 8.57 10.78 21.64
C TYR A 4 9.51 10.11 20.61
N GLY A 5 10.37 10.86 19.93
CA GLY A 5 11.30 10.33 18.95
C GLY A 5 10.64 9.77 17.68
N PHE A 6 9.52 10.32 17.25
CA PHE A 6 8.88 9.88 16.00
C PHE A 6 9.70 10.31 14.78
N ASP A 7 9.86 9.39 13.82
CA ASP A 7 10.58 9.60 12.57
C ASP A 7 9.65 9.96 11.41
N GLY A 8 8.34 9.90 11.60
CA GLY A 8 7.37 10.22 10.56
C GLY A 8 5.92 10.26 11.05
N PHE A 9 5.04 10.63 10.14
CA PHE A 9 3.59 10.66 10.37
C PHE A 9 2.84 10.04 9.19
N ARG A 10 1.86 9.19 9.50
CA ARG A 10 0.87 8.69 8.56
C ARG A 10 -0.41 9.50 8.67
N PHE A 11 -0.94 9.92 7.53
CA PHE A 11 -2.21 10.62 7.42
C PHE A 11 -3.27 9.67 6.86
N ASP A 12 -4.22 9.31 7.71
CA ASP A 12 -5.40 8.58 7.31
C ASP A 12 -6.26 9.46 6.39
N LEU A 13 -6.82 8.89 5.33
CA LEU A 13 -7.62 9.63 4.37
C LEU A 13 -6.95 10.94 3.88
N MET A 14 -5.64 10.94 3.68
CA MET A 14 -4.89 12.12 3.23
C MET A 14 -5.48 12.74 1.95
N GLY A 15 -6.06 11.90 1.09
CA GLY A 15 -6.63 12.33 -0.19
C GLY A 15 -7.83 13.28 -0.09
N ILE A 16 -8.43 13.46 1.09
CA ILE A 16 -9.51 14.46 1.30
C ILE A 16 -9.00 15.80 1.84
N LEU A 17 -7.72 15.87 2.19
CA LEU A 17 -7.10 17.11 2.68
C LEU A 17 -6.66 17.98 1.49
N ASP A 18 -6.59 19.29 1.71
CA ASP A 18 -6.13 20.19 0.66
C ASP A 18 -4.60 20.24 0.58
N ILE A 19 -4.08 20.45 -0.63
CA ILE A 19 -2.65 20.48 -0.92
C ILE A 19 -1.92 21.58 -0.15
N GLN A 20 -2.53 22.75 0.04
CA GLN A 20 -1.86 23.87 0.71
C GLN A 20 -1.60 23.56 2.18
N THR A 21 -2.58 22.96 2.86
CA THR A 21 -2.42 22.49 4.25
C THR A 21 -1.31 21.45 4.34
N MET A 22 -1.29 20.47 3.42
CA MET A 22 -0.26 19.45 3.42
C MET A 22 1.14 20.01 3.15
N GLN A 23 1.27 20.94 2.20
CA GLN A 23 2.53 21.65 1.94
C GLN A 23 3.00 22.45 3.14
N GLN A 24 2.11 23.13 3.85
CA GLN A 24 2.44 23.87 5.05
C GLN A 24 2.95 22.92 6.15
N ILE A 25 2.27 21.80 6.39
CA ILE A 25 2.70 20.79 7.37
C ILE A 25 4.11 20.28 7.03
N ALA A 26 4.36 19.95 5.77
CA ALA A 26 5.67 19.48 5.34
C ALA A 26 6.76 20.52 5.56
N ASN A 27 6.51 21.77 5.16
CA ASN A 27 7.46 22.85 5.30
C ASN A 27 7.83 23.11 6.77
N GLU A 28 6.84 23.19 7.67
CA GLU A 28 7.06 23.41 9.08
C GLU A 28 7.79 22.25 9.76
N LEU A 29 7.40 21.02 9.47
CA LEU A 29 8.04 19.85 10.06
C LEU A 29 9.46 19.65 9.56
N LYS A 30 9.70 19.77 8.26
CA LYS A 30 11.03 19.58 7.68
C LYS A 30 12.01 20.69 8.01
N ALA A 31 11.54 21.89 8.28
CA ALA A 31 12.38 22.97 8.80
C ALA A 31 13.02 22.61 10.15
N LEU A 32 12.32 21.83 10.97
CA LEU A 32 12.78 21.40 12.30
C LEU A 32 13.41 19.99 12.27
N TYR A 33 12.91 19.12 11.40
CA TYR A 33 13.25 17.69 11.30
C TYR A 33 13.41 17.30 9.83
N PRO A 34 14.56 17.61 9.19
CA PRO A 34 14.74 17.43 7.74
C PRO A 34 14.52 16.00 7.23
N ASN A 35 14.73 15.00 8.07
CA ASN A 35 14.61 13.58 7.71
C ASN A 35 13.25 12.98 8.07
N ILE A 36 12.28 13.79 8.54
CA ILE A 36 10.95 13.28 8.88
C ILE A 36 10.27 12.72 7.64
N TYR A 37 9.66 11.53 7.76
CA TYR A 37 8.94 10.90 6.68
C TYR A 37 7.42 11.12 6.83
N LEU A 38 6.80 11.69 5.80
CA LEU A 38 5.38 11.98 5.75
C LEU A 38 4.73 11.10 4.69
N TYR A 39 3.64 10.43 5.01
CA TYR A 39 2.94 9.58 4.05
C TYR A 39 1.47 9.40 4.43
N GLY A 40 0.66 8.91 3.51
CA GLY A 40 -0.74 8.68 3.82
C GLY A 40 -1.54 8.03 2.72
N GLU A 41 -2.84 7.96 2.96
CA GLU A 41 -3.83 7.40 2.03
C GLU A 41 -4.30 8.47 1.06
N GLY A 42 -3.69 8.51 -0.10
CA GLY A 42 -3.99 9.46 -1.16
C GLY A 42 -5.09 8.99 -2.10
N TRP A 43 -6.19 8.46 -1.57
CA TRP A 43 -7.32 8.05 -2.40
C TRP A 43 -8.01 9.26 -3.02
N GLN A 44 -8.36 9.16 -4.30
CA GLN A 44 -9.18 10.18 -4.94
C GLN A 44 -10.64 9.99 -4.50
N MET A 45 -11.11 10.89 -3.68
CA MET A 45 -12.46 10.85 -3.10
C MET A 45 -13.20 12.16 -3.40
N ASP A 46 -14.51 12.08 -3.56
CA ASP A 46 -15.36 13.28 -3.70
C ASP A 46 -15.56 13.95 -2.33
N THR A 47 -15.16 15.21 -2.22
CA THR A 47 -15.22 15.98 -0.97
C THR A 47 -15.90 17.34 -1.13
N GLY A 48 -16.41 17.65 -2.31
CA GLY A 48 -16.92 18.97 -2.66
C GLY A 48 -15.82 20.02 -2.94
N LEU A 49 -14.53 19.69 -2.75
CA LEU A 49 -13.41 20.49 -3.27
C LEU A 49 -13.03 20.01 -4.68
N ALA A 50 -12.50 20.93 -5.48
CA ALA A 50 -11.99 20.58 -6.81
C ALA A 50 -10.83 19.58 -6.68
N SER A 51 -10.82 18.53 -7.49
CA SER A 51 -9.88 17.40 -7.41
C SER A 51 -8.41 17.85 -7.46
N GLU A 52 -8.09 18.86 -8.25
CA GLU A 52 -6.75 19.44 -8.38
C GLU A 52 -6.23 20.14 -7.11
N ARG A 53 -7.10 20.36 -6.12
CA ARG A 53 -6.76 20.93 -4.82
C ARG A 53 -6.56 19.89 -3.73
N LEU A 54 -6.87 18.63 -3.98
CA LEU A 54 -6.85 17.56 -3.01
C LEU A 54 -5.50 16.81 -3.00
N ALA A 55 -5.07 16.38 -1.83
CA ALA A 55 -3.80 15.69 -1.62
C ALA A 55 -3.88 14.18 -1.96
N HIS A 56 -4.52 13.85 -3.11
CA HIS A 56 -4.56 12.48 -3.60
C HIS A 56 -3.35 12.13 -4.48
N GLN A 57 -3.12 10.83 -4.69
CA GLN A 57 -1.92 10.31 -5.37
C GLN A 57 -1.72 10.85 -6.79
N TYR A 58 -2.78 11.21 -7.53
CA TYR A 58 -2.66 11.81 -8.87
C TYR A 58 -2.16 13.25 -8.85
N ASN A 59 -2.11 13.88 -7.68
CA ASN A 59 -1.51 15.19 -7.44
C ASN A 59 -0.14 15.10 -6.76
N ALA A 60 0.48 13.90 -6.71
CA ALA A 60 1.73 13.64 -6.02
C ALA A 60 2.88 14.57 -6.45
N ALA A 61 2.87 15.06 -7.71
CA ALA A 61 3.85 16.03 -8.19
C ALA A 61 3.83 17.36 -7.42
N GLN A 62 2.71 17.73 -6.81
CA GLN A 62 2.55 18.92 -5.98
C GLN A 62 2.95 18.67 -4.50
N LEU A 63 3.19 17.42 -4.14
CA LEU A 63 3.48 16.97 -2.77
C LEU A 63 4.76 16.09 -2.76
N PRO A 64 5.92 16.63 -3.18
CA PRO A 64 7.15 15.84 -3.33
C PRO A 64 7.67 15.26 -2.01
N ASP A 65 7.23 15.80 -0.89
CA ASP A 65 7.64 15.40 0.46
C ASP A 65 6.79 14.27 1.06
N TYR A 66 5.77 13.80 0.32
CA TYR A 66 4.83 12.79 0.81
C TYR A 66 4.96 11.48 0.06
N GLY A 67 4.86 10.38 0.83
CA GLY A 67 4.58 9.05 0.30
C GLY A 67 3.08 8.76 0.24
N PHE A 68 2.67 7.92 -0.71
CA PHE A 68 1.28 7.54 -0.93
C PHE A 68 1.16 6.02 -0.99
N PHE A 69 0.21 5.44 -0.29
CA PHE A 69 -0.13 4.05 -0.47
C PHE A 69 -0.52 3.78 -1.93
N SER A 70 0.20 2.89 -2.59
CA SER A 70 -0.01 2.57 -4.00
C SER A 70 -1.03 1.43 -4.15
N ASP A 71 -2.31 1.76 -4.37
CA ASP A 71 -3.35 0.78 -4.69
C ASP A 71 -3.07 0.07 -6.02
N HIS A 72 -2.48 0.78 -6.97
CA HIS A 72 -2.04 0.18 -8.23
C HIS A 72 -1.03 -0.96 -8.00
N PHE A 73 -0.04 -0.76 -7.12
CA PHE A 73 0.89 -1.83 -6.73
C PHE A 73 0.14 -3.00 -6.09
N ARG A 74 -0.68 -2.72 -5.07
CA ARG A 74 -1.45 -3.71 -4.32
C ARG A 74 -2.30 -4.59 -5.24
N ASP A 75 -3.10 -3.96 -6.08
CA ASP A 75 -4.12 -4.66 -6.85
C ASP A 75 -3.51 -5.39 -8.05
N SER A 76 -2.59 -4.74 -8.78
CA SER A 76 -1.90 -5.39 -9.90
C SER A 76 -1.10 -6.60 -9.44
N LEU A 77 -0.40 -6.48 -8.31
CA LEU A 77 0.42 -7.60 -7.81
C LEU A 77 -0.44 -8.76 -7.32
N LYS A 78 -1.47 -8.49 -6.52
CA LYS A 78 -2.39 -9.52 -6.04
C LYS A 78 -3.09 -10.25 -7.20
N GLN A 79 -3.59 -9.51 -8.18
CA GLN A 79 -4.23 -10.09 -9.36
C GLN A 79 -3.25 -10.94 -10.18
N THR A 80 -2.05 -10.44 -10.44
CA THR A 80 -1.02 -11.16 -11.18
C THR A 80 -0.66 -12.49 -10.53
N ILE A 81 -0.46 -12.50 -9.21
CA ILE A 81 -0.15 -13.72 -8.46
C ILE A 81 -1.35 -14.68 -8.43
N ALA A 82 -2.58 -14.17 -8.23
CA ALA A 82 -3.79 -14.98 -8.18
C ALA A 82 -4.09 -15.69 -9.51
N GLN A 83 -3.79 -15.04 -10.63
CA GLN A 83 -3.94 -15.63 -11.97
C GLN A 83 -2.92 -16.75 -12.24
N GLY A 84 -1.86 -16.84 -11.44
CA GLY A 84 -0.88 -17.92 -11.45
C GLY A 84 -0.19 -18.07 -12.81
N ARG A 85 0.15 -19.32 -13.17
CA ARG A 85 0.83 -19.66 -14.43
C ARG A 85 0.01 -19.35 -15.71
N GLN A 86 -1.23 -18.92 -15.58
CA GLN A 86 -2.01 -18.43 -16.71
C GLN A 86 -1.54 -17.03 -17.20
N ILE A 87 -0.49 -16.48 -16.61
CA ILE A 87 0.20 -15.27 -17.05
C ILE A 87 0.77 -15.40 -18.47
N GLU A 88 0.65 -16.57 -19.09
CA GLU A 88 1.26 -16.82 -20.41
C GLU A 88 0.83 -15.86 -21.54
N SER A 89 -0.13 -14.95 -21.33
CA SER A 89 -0.47 -14.06 -22.44
C SER A 89 -1.26 -12.76 -22.18
N LYS A 90 -1.63 -12.38 -20.95
CA LYS A 90 -2.61 -11.28 -20.81
C LYS A 90 -2.22 -10.10 -19.91
N THR A 91 -1.24 -10.24 -19.04
CA THR A 91 -0.72 -9.05 -18.33
C THR A 91 0.42 -8.48 -19.18
N PRO A 92 0.31 -7.27 -19.72
CA PRO A 92 1.44 -6.68 -20.41
C PRO A 92 2.65 -6.68 -19.49
N ALA A 93 3.81 -7.12 -19.98
CA ALA A 93 5.08 -7.03 -19.23
C ALA A 93 5.29 -5.61 -18.66
N SER A 94 4.80 -4.60 -19.36
CA SER A 94 4.75 -3.21 -18.95
C SER A 94 3.99 -2.95 -17.65
N GLN A 95 2.93 -3.71 -17.33
CA GLN A 95 2.16 -3.48 -16.10
C GLN A 95 2.95 -3.96 -14.86
N LEU A 96 3.58 -5.13 -14.94
CA LEU A 96 4.41 -5.63 -13.86
C LEU A 96 5.69 -4.78 -13.71
N GLU A 97 6.27 -4.34 -14.82
CA GLU A 97 7.40 -3.44 -14.85
C GLU A 97 7.08 -2.11 -14.14
N ASN A 98 5.93 -1.50 -14.45
CA ASN A 98 5.46 -0.29 -13.78
C ASN A 98 5.31 -0.50 -12.27
N VAL A 99 4.72 -1.61 -11.87
CA VAL A 99 4.54 -1.96 -10.46
C VAL A 99 5.89 -2.08 -9.74
N LEU A 100 6.85 -2.81 -10.33
CA LEU A 100 8.15 -3.06 -9.71
C LEU A 100 9.07 -1.83 -9.70
N THR A 101 8.83 -0.85 -10.56
CA THR A 101 9.58 0.41 -10.63
C THR A 101 8.88 1.58 -9.92
N ALA A 102 7.98 1.30 -8.98
CA ALA A 102 7.24 2.30 -8.21
C ALA A 102 6.37 3.24 -9.07
N ASN A 103 6.02 2.82 -10.28
CA ASN A 103 5.23 3.63 -11.21
C ASN A 103 5.86 5.00 -11.56
N VAL A 104 7.20 5.06 -11.57
CA VAL A 104 7.97 6.28 -11.83
C VAL A 104 8.57 6.25 -13.22
N GLY A 105 8.31 7.30 -14.02
CA GLY A 105 9.09 7.59 -15.22
C GLY A 105 8.91 6.66 -16.41
N LEU A 106 7.98 5.70 -16.37
CA LEU A 106 7.69 4.82 -17.51
C LEU A 106 6.69 5.46 -18.47
N LYS A 107 6.75 5.04 -19.74
CA LYS A 107 5.82 5.50 -20.76
C LYS A 107 4.38 5.13 -20.37
N GLY A 108 3.60 6.11 -20.01
CA GLY A 108 2.24 5.96 -19.55
C GLY A 108 1.97 6.86 -18.34
N GLU A 109 1.03 6.52 -17.54
CA GLU A 109 0.63 7.28 -16.37
C GLU A 109 1.60 7.06 -15.21
N ALA A 110 2.69 7.83 -15.16
CA ALA A 110 3.51 7.91 -13.97
C ALA A 110 2.71 8.63 -12.88
N HIS A 111 2.36 7.92 -11.81
CA HIS A 111 1.67 8.54 -10.68
C HIS A 111 2.62 9.32 -9.77
N PHE A 112 3.89 8.88 -9.69
CA PHE A 112 4.86 9.43 -8.77
C PHE A 112 6.05 10.04 -9.51
N THR A 113 6.66 11.04 -8.92
CA THR A 113 7.85 11.72 -9.45
C THR A 113 9.15 11.09 -8.97
N ALA A 114 9.07 10.31 -7.88
CA ALA A 114 10.23 9.64 -7.29
C ALA A 114 9.80 8.35 -6.55
N PRO A 115 10.65 7.32 -6.48
CA PRO A 115 10.30 6.04 -5.86
C PRO A 115 9.86 6.15 -4.41
N GLN A 116 10.44 7.06 -3.64
CA GLN A 116 10.09 7.28 -2.22
C GLN A 116 8.67 7.80 -2.01
N GLN A 117 7.97 8.23 -3.06
CA GLN A 117 6.55 8.56 -2.99
C GLN A 117 5.65 7.32 -3.04
N ALA A 118 6.14 6.19 -3.52
CA ALA A 118 5.36 4.95 -3.60
C ALA A 118 5.52 4.12 -2.33
N ILE A 119 4.45 3.97 -1.55
CA ILE A 119 4.37 2.99 -0.46
C ILE A 119 3.84 1.69 -1.07
N ASN A 120 4.72 0.71 -1.23
CA ASN A 120 4.40 -0.58 -1.81
C ASN A 120 3.86 -1.52 -0.74
N TYR A 121 2.68 -2.08 -0.95
CA TYR A 121 2.04 -2.98 -0.01
C TYR A 121 1.08 -3.93 -0.72
N VAL A 122 0.69 -5.00 -0.06
CA VAL A 122 -0.32 -5.95 -0.55
C VAL A 122 -1.46 -6.15 0.43
N GLU A 123 -1.27 -5.76 1.69
CA GLU A 123 -2.32 -5.70 2.71
C GLU A 123 -2.04 -4.58 3.71
N CYS A 124 -3.10 -4.07 4.33
CA CYS A 124 -3.05 -3.15 5.46
C CYS A 124 -4.20 -3.52 6.43
N HIS A 125 -4.57 -2.60 7.34
CA HIS A 125 -5.68 -2.83 8.25
C HIS A 125 -7.04 -2.94 7.55
N ASP A 126 -7.22 -2.27 6.41
CA ASP A 126 -8.40 -2.38 5.56
C ASP A 126 -8.36 -3.61 4.67
N ASN A 127 -9.53 -4.05 4.23
CA ASN A 127 -9.75 -5.19 3.33
C ASN A 127 -9.19 -6.52 3.88
N ALA A 128 -9.31 -7.57 3.08
CA ALA A 128 -8.80 -8.90 3.43
C ALA A 128 -7.26 -8.92 3.51
N THR A 129 -6.70 -9.76 4.39
CA THR A 129 -5.28 -10.06 4.36
C THR A 129 -4.89 -10.67 3.01
N VAL A 130 -3.62 -10.59 2.62
CA VAL A 130 -3.17 -11.19 1.37
C VAL A 130 -3.33 -12.72 1.39
N PHE A 131 -3.18 -13.31 2.56
CA PHE A 131 -3.42 -14.73 2.76
C PHE A 131 -4.89 -15.08 2.53
N ASP A 132 -5.82 -14.33 3.07
CA ASP A 132 -7.25 -14.54 2.87
C ASP A 132 -7.71 -14.20 1.43
N TYR A 133 -7.12 -13.19 0.83
CA TYR A 133 -7.42 -12.79 -0.55
C TYR A 133 -7.27 -13.94 -1.54
N PHE A 134 -6.18 -14.71 -1.45
CA PHE A 134 -5.96 -15.83 -2.38
C PHE A 134 -6.98 -16.96 -2.23
N ASP A 135 -7.52 -17.16 -1.04
CA ASP A 135 -8.63 -18.11 -0.81
C ASP A 135 -9.97 -17.56 -1.31
N ILE A 136 -10.26 -16.28 -1.05
CA ILE A 136 -11.47 -15.61 -1.52
C ILE A 136 -11.59 -15.66 -3.05
N VAL A 137 -10.51 -15.37 -3.78
CA VAL A 137 -10.54 -15.34 -5.25
C VAL A 137 -10.44 -16.73 -5.88
N ASN A 138 -9.94 -17.71 -5.15
CA ASN A 138 -9.86 -19.10 -5.58
C ASN A 138 -10.11 -20.06 -4.41
N PRO A 139 -11.38 -20.36 -4.07
CA PRO A 139 -11.69 -21.27 -2.96
C PRO A 139 -11.17 -22.70 -3.13
N ALA A 140 -10.69 -23.08 -4.30
CA ALA A 140 -10.06 -24.37 -4.57
C ALA A 140 -8.54 -24.35 -4.40
N ILE A 141 -7.94 -23.24 -4.01
CA ILE A 141 -6.49 -23.11 -3.82
C ILE A 141 -6.00 -24.05 -2.72
N THR A 142 -4.91 -24.76 -2.96
CA THR A 142 -4.31 -25.58 -1.90
C THR A 142 -3.63 -24.67 -0.85
N LEU A 143 -3.56 -25.13 0.39
CA LEU A 143 -2.83 -24.41 1.45
C LEU A 143 -1.36 -24.15 1.04
N ARG A 144 -0.73 -25.11 0.37
CA ARG A 144 0.64 -24.99 -0.14
C ARG A 144 0.78 -23.81 -1.11
N ASP A 145 -0.14 -23.71 -2.08
CA ASP A 145 -0.09 -22.66 -3.10
C ASP A 145 -0.48 -21.31 -2.50
N ARG A 146 -1.44 -21.29 -1.57
CA ARG A 146 -1.81 -20.09 -0.83
C ARG A 146 -0.63 -19.50 -0.04
N LEU A 147 0.13 -20.35 0.66
CA LEU A 147 1.37 -19.97 1.35
C LEU A 147 2.45 -19.48 0.38
N ALA A 148 2.63 -20.18 -0.75
CA ALA A 148 3.62 -19.80 -1.77
C ALA A 148 3.28 -18.44 -2.39
N ASN A 149 2.02 -18.19 -2.73
CA ASN A 149 1.54 -16.92 -3.27
C ASN A 149 1.72 -15.77 -2.28
N SER A 150 1.40 -15.98 -0.99
CA SER A 150 1.56 -14.98 0.05
C SER A 150 3.03 -14.62 0.27
N ARG A 151 3.93 -15.60 0.26
CA ARG A 151 5.38 -15.37 0.32
C ARG A 151 5.88 -14.60 -0.89
N LEU A 152 5.43 -14.98 -2.10
CA LEU A 152 5.82 -14.27 -3.32
C LEU A 152 5.39 -12.80 -3.26
N ALA A 153 4.16 -12.53 -2.83
CA ALA A 153 3.67 -11.17 -2.66
C ALA A 153 4.54 -10.35 -1.69
N LEU A 154 4.89 -10.92 -0.53
CA LEU A 154 5.77 -10.28 0.46
C LEU A 154 7.17 -10.01 -0.11
N HIS A 155 7.76 -10.99 -0.82
CA HIS A 155 9.07 -10.80 -1.43
C HIS A 155 9.06 -9.67 -2.47
N LEU A 156 8.02 -9.57 -3.28
CA LEU A 156 7.91 -8.52 -4.30
C LEU A 156 7.70 -7.14 -3.68
N VAL A 157 6.99 -7.02 -2.55
CA VAL A 157 6.93 -5.77 -1.77
C VAL A 157 8.33 -5.32 -1.34
N LEU A 158 9.16 -6.26 -0.86
CA LEU A 158 10.51 -5.96 -0.37
C LEU A 158 11.52 -5.66 -1.48
N LEU A 159 11.35 -6.24 -2.67
CA LEU A 159 12.31 -6.15 -3.78
C LEU A 159 11.99 -5.06 -4.80
N ALA A 160 10.75 -4.56 -4.82
CA ALA A 160 10.35 -3.48 -5.71
C ALA A 160 10.98 -2.15 -5.30
N GLN A 161 11.13 -1.24 -6.26
CA GLN A 161 11.49 0.14 -5.95
C GLN A 161 10.35 0.84 -5.22
N GLY A 162 10.69 1.70 -4.27
CA GLY A 162 9.72 2.39 -3.42
C GLY A 162 9.96 2.09 -1.94
N VAL A 163 9.00 2.41 -1.12
CA VAL A 163 9.06 2.18 0.33
C VAL A 163 8.21 0.94 0.66
N PRO A 164 8.81 -0.15 1.13
CA PRO A 164 8.06 -1.34 1.49
C PRO A 164 7.23 -1.10 2.75
N PHE A 165 5.96 -1.48 2.72
CA PHE A 165 5.07 -1.52 3.86
C PHE A 165 4.60 -2.95 4.09
N ILE A 166 4.81 -3.46 5.30
CA ILE A 166 4.40 -4.80 5.72
C ILE A 166 3.43 -4.64 6.88
N HIS A 167 2.22 -5.15 6.71
CA HIS A 167 1.22 -5.19 7.77
C HIS A 167 1.61 -6.22 8.82
N SER A 168 1.48 -5.87 10.10
CA SER A 168 1.81 -6.79 11.20
C SER A 168 1.05 -8.11 11.09
N GLY A 169 1.78 -9.22 11.07
CA GLY A 169 1.24 -10.58 10.90
C GLY A 169 1.25 -11.09 9.47
N GLN A 170 1.52 -10.26 8.47
CA GLN A 170 1.66 -10.69 7.09
C GLN A 170 2.78 -11.74 6.94
N GLU A 171 3.87 -11.59 7.67
CA GLU A 171 5.04 -12.46 7.66
C GLU A 171 4.77 -13.88 8.16
N PHE A 172 3.74 -14.06 9.00
CA PHE A 172 3.25 -15.37 9.46
C PHE A 172 1.83 -15.71 8.99
N PHE A 173 1.43 -15.12 7.86
CA PHE A 173 0.17 -15.44 7.18
C PHE A 173 -1.08 -15.18 8.03
N ARG A 174 -1.15 -14.00 8.64
CA ARG A 174 -2.34 -13.55 9.38
C ARG A 174 -3.61 -13.75 8.54
N THR A 175 -4.65 -14.20 9.22
CA THR A 175 -5.99 -14.32 8.65
C THR A 175 -6.98 -13.50 9.46
N LYS A 176 -7.98 -12.96 8.80
CA LYS A 176 -9.20 -12.39 9.37
C LYS A 176 -10.40 -13.31 9.12
N ASN A 177 -10.16 -14.62 8.95
CA ASN A 177 -11.16 -15.64 8.68
C ASN A 177 -11.99 -15.33 7.41
N LEU A 178 -11.30 -14.85 6.34
CA LEU A 178 -11.89 -14.46 5.05
C LEU A 178 -12.85 -13.25 5.12
N ILE A 179 -12.86 -12.52 6.24
CA ILE A 179 -13.65 -11.30 6.38
C ILE A 179 -12.88 -10.15 5.77
N ASP A 180 -13.50 -9.44 4.85
CA ASP A 180 -12.85 -8.36 4.09
C ASP A 180 -12.58 -7.15 4.99
N ASN A 181 -13.62 -6.50 5.48
CA ASN A 181 -13.48 -5.31 6.30
C ASN A 181 -13.84 -5.59 7.76
N THR A 182 -12.89 -5.36 8.69
CA THR A 182 -13.01 -5.77 10.08
C THR A 182 -12.84 -4.63 11.08
N TYR A 183 -12.88 -3.36 10.64
CA TYR A 183 -12.60 -2.19 11.49
C TYR A 183 -13.50 -2.12 12.75
N ASN A 184 -14.72 -2.62 12.68
CA ASN A 184 -15.70 -2.65 13.79
C ASN A 184 -15.98 -4.07 14.31
N MET A 185 -15.12 -5.03 13.98
CA MET A 185 -15.24 -6.41 14.45
C MET A 185 -14.54 -6.59 15.79
N PRO A 186 -14.92 -7.64 16.56
CA PRO A 186 -14.32 -7.90 17.87
C PRO A 186 -12.86 -8.34 17.78
N ASP A 187 -12.19 -8.31 18.92
CA ASP A 187 -10.76 -8.63 19.06
C ASP A 187 -10.41 -10.04 18.57
N GLU A 188 -11.32 -11.00 18.66
CA GLU A 188 -11.12 -12.37 18.19
C GLU A 188 -10.77 -12.44 16.70
N ILE A 189 -11.27 -11.47 15.93
CA ILE A 189 -10.97 -11.35 14.48
C ILE A 189 -9.74 -10.48 14.23
N ASN A 190 -9.60 -9.40 15.00
CA ASN A 190 -8.58 -8.38 14.74
C ASN A 190 -7.24 -8.64 15.44
N LYS A 191 -7.21 -9.46 16.49
CA LYS A 191 -5.97 -9.80 17.21
C LYS A 191 -4.91 -10.46 16.32
N LEU A 192 -3.66 -10.27 16.68
CA LEU A 192 -2.54 -11.00 16.09
C LEU A 192 -2.35 -12.31 16.83
N ASP A 193 -2.38 -13.42 16.11
CA ASP A 193 -2.06 -14.74 16.67
C ASP A 193 -0.56 -14.98 16.58
N TRP A 194 0.16 -14.51 17.57
CA TRP A 194 1.61 -14.64 17.67
C TRP A 194 2.10 -16.10 17.76
N LEU A 195 1.23 -17.04 18.13
CA LEU A 195 1.60 -18.46 18.14
C LEU A 195 1.81 -19.02 16.73
N ARG A 196 1.25 -18.37 15.70
CA ARG A 196 1.50 -18.75 14.31
C ARG A 196 2.89 -18.35 13.81
N SER A 197 3.60 -17.49 14.52
CA SER A 197 4.96 -17.09 14.18
C SER A 197 6.04 -18.09 14.63
N LEU A 198 5.65 -19.07 15.48
CA LEU A 198 6.52 -20.14 15.98
C LEU A 198 6.47 -21.37 15.06
#